data_3ce37858c13b9a0c79d4929a92fb9741
#
_entry.id   3ce37858c13b9a0c79d4929a92fb9741
#
_cell.length_a   1.000
_cell.length_b   1.000
_cell.length_c   1.000
_cell.angle_alpha   90.00
_cell.angle_beta   90.00
_cell.angle_gamma   90.00
#
_symmetry.space_group_name_H-M   'P 1'
#
loop_
_entity.id
_entity.type
_entity.pdbx_description
1 polymer ?
#
loop_
_entity_poly.entity_id
_entity_poly.type
_entity_poly.pdbx_seq_one_letter_code
_entity_poly.pdbx_strand_id
1 'polypeptide(L)'
;MKMSRKFKNKQKLGRTVCMIFALLLVFGIYLAWACSQRHNFSPDEGMRSRIVQYIYEHGKLPHGGDPEIRDEDWGISYAFNPILSYMISALFMKITSFFTTDEWALLISARMVNVLFGTASAYCIFKIGEALFKKGERVMFFFLCTLLPGAAILYTYINCDGLALFSSSFIIYMWVRAMNEGWTKKNSILLGVALSLCALSYYDAYGYALCSILFFVVSSLGYGKKKPDFKLMFKRGLLITAVVAVLAGWWFVRNYIIYDGDFLARKTMHEYAIKYAKPQFNPKNVTTFKDYPEANIISMLKYHAPGFKYRWVGMVVYGVVGIFGYNQIFLGKKVYYPYFALILVGMVFVIWKARDIFYLKREQVMLEKKINKEETVEQVLIRQKGIRPQGLFHLCLLLGMIIPNVLNLYYSYTSDYQPQGRYSMPMLVPMMYFVTMGYSRFADHFIKNQKLKQLCYYLVSIGTIVVALFLWARLLYPLYLQNYNGLH
;
A
#
# COMPACT_ATOMS: atom_id res chain seq x y z
N MET A 1 23.95 9.85 -36.35
CA MET A 1 23.98 9.06 -35.09
C MET A 1 24.22 9.89 -33.83
N LYS A 2 25.12 10.91 -33.80
CA LYS A 2 25.37 11.79 -32.63
C LYS A 2 24.15 12.65 -32.18
N MET A 3 23.36 13.17 -33.12
CA MET A 3 22.20 14.01 -32.85
C MET A 3 21.06 13.25 -32.15
N SER A 4 20.83 11.97 -32.49
CA SER A 4 19.85 11.08 -31.84
C SER A 4 20.21 10.76 -30.40
N ARG A 5 21.49 10.63 -30.07
CA ARG A 5 21.98 10.32 -28.68
C ARG A 5 21.82 11.51 -27.74
N LYS A 6 22.10 12.73 -28.24
CA LYS A 6 21.95 14.00 -27.49
C LYS A 6 20.46 14.26 -27.18
N PHE A 7 19.56 13.99 -28.13
CA PHE A 7 18.12 14.14 -27.95
C PHE A 7 17.56 13.13 -26.92
N LYS A 8 17.97 11.84 -27.00
CA LYS A 8 17.60 10.82 -26.01
C LYS A 8 18.08 11.18 -24.59
N ASN A 9 19.30 11.70 -24.46
CA ASN A 9 19.85 12.15 -23.19
C ASN A 9 19.06 13.35 -22.61
N LYS A 10 18.67 14.33 -23.44
CA LYS A 10 17.86 15.47 -23.02
C LYS A 10 16.46 15.04 -22.53
N GLN A 11 15.82 14.09 -23.22
CA GLN A 11 14.55 13.53 -22.79
C GLN A 11 14.68 12.75 -21.47
N LYS A 12 15.75 11.97 -21.29
CA LYS A 12 16.02 11.23 -20.05
C LYS A 12 16.22 12.20 -18.89
N LEU A 13 17.02 13.26 -19.07
CA LEU A 13 17.25 14.30 -18.09
C LEU A 13 15.94 14.99 -17.68
N GLY A 14 15.12 15.42 -18.64
CA GLY A 14 13.84 16.06 -18.36
C GLY A 14 12.88 15.16 -17.55
N ARG A 15 12.85 13.85 -17.84
CA ARG A 15 12.06 12.89 -17.05
C ARG A 15 12.56 12.77 -15.61
N THR A 16 13.88 12.72 -15.41
CA THR A 16 14.49 12.64 -14.07
C THR A 16 14.18 13.91 -13.27
N VAL A 17 14.30 15.09 -13.88
CA VAL A 17 13.94 16.36 -13.22
C VAL A 17 12.46 16.40 -12.82
N CYS A 18 11.55 16.01 -13.73
CA CYS A 18 10.13 15.92 -13.39
C CYS A 18 9.84 14.94 -12.24
N MET A 19 10.54 13.80 -12.21
CA MET A 19 10.42 12.83 -11.11
C MET A 19 10.86 13.44 -9.78
N ILE A 20 12.04 14.04 -9.74
CA ILE A 20 12.58 14.66 -8.52
C ILE A 20 11.62 15.73 -8.02
N PHE A 21 11.14 16.63 -8.90
CA PHE A 21 10.19 17.66 -8.52
C PHE A 21 8.89 17.08 -7.96
N ALA A 22 8.33 16.06 -8.59
CA ALA A 22 7.13 15.40 -8.11
C ALA A 22 7.33 14.73 -6.72
N LEU A 23 8.47 14.10 -6.51
CA LEU A 23 8.82 13.49 -5.22
C LEU A 23 9.02 14.54 -4.13
N LEU A 24 9.70 15.66 -4.43
CA LEU A 24 9.89 16.76 -3.49
C LEU A 24 8.56 17.43 -3.11
N LEU A 25 7.64 17.60 -4.07
CA LEU A 25 6.30 18.11 -3.80
C LEU A 25 5.53 17.20 -2.83
N VAL A 26 5.50 15.89 -3.10
CA VAL A 26 4.82 14.91 -2.25
C VAL A 26 5.47 14.85 -0.87
N PHE A 27 6.80 14.80 -0.80
CA PHE A 27 7.55 14.85 0.46
C PHE A 27 7.20 16.10 1.28
N GLY A 28 7.20 17.29 0.65
CA GLY A 28 6.87 18.54 1.31
C GLY A 28 5.43 18.58 1.85
N ILE A 29 4.46 18.03 1.11
CA ILE A 29 3.06 17.93 1.57
C ILE A 29 2.97 16.98 2.77
N TYR A 30 3.58 15.79 2.70
CA TYR A 30 3.55 14.84 3.81
C TYR A 30 4.24 15.40 5.05
N LEU A 31 5.39 16.07 4.88
CA LEU A 31 6.09 16.73 5.97
C LEU A 31 5.25 17.84 6.60
N ALA A 32 4.64 18.71 5.79
CA ALA A 32 3.75 19.76 6.29
C ALA A 32 2.57 19.17 7.10
N TRP A 33 1.98 18.07 6.62
CA TRP A 33 0.92 17.37 7.34
C TRP A 33 1.43 16.74 8.65
N ALA A 34 2.61 16.11 8.64
CA ALA A 34 3.22 15.50 9.83
C ALA A 34 3.51 16.54 10.92
N CYS A 35 4.01 17.72 10.52
CA CYS A 35 4.28 18.84 11.42
C CYS A 35 3.02 19.58 11.89
N SER A 36 1.86 19.32 11.30
CA SER A 36 0.60 20.01 11.66
C SER A 36 -0.38 19.13 12.43
N GLN A 37 0.08 18.00 12.96
CA GLN A 37 -0.72 17.09 13.78
C GLN A 37 -0.14 17.02 15.20
N ARG A 38 -0.98 17.30 16.22
CA ARG A 38 -0.58 17.05 17.60
C ARG A 38 -0.29 15.56 17.81
N HIS A 39 0.47 15.22 18.84
CA HIS A 39 0.66 13.83 19.25
C HIS A 39 -0.68 13.15 19.51
N ASN A 40 -0.84 11.91 19.08
CA ASN A 40 -2.06 11.11 19.21
C ASN A 40 -3.32 11.70 18.52
N PHE A 41 -3.14 12.57 17.51
CA PHE A 41 -4.24 13.03 16.67
C PHE A 41 -4.79 11.91 15.78
N SER A 42 -3.92 11.10 15.23
CA SER A 42 -4.27 9.97 14.35
C SER A 42 -4.44 8.68 15.16
N PRO A 43 -5.27 7.73 14.69
CA PRO A 43 -5.61 6.55 15.47
C PRO A 43 -4.39 5.75 15.92
N ASP A 44 -4.38 5.37 17.21
CA ASP A 44 -3.41 4.50 17.84
C ASP A 44 -1.97 5.06 17.91
N GLU A 45 -1.72 6.32 17.50
CA GLU A 45 -0.37 6.88 17.52
C GLU A 45 0.22 6.87 18.94
N GLY A 46 -0.60 7.16 19.96
CA GLY A 46 -0.17 7.12 21.36
C GLY A 46 0.33 5.75 21.80
N MET A 47 -0.39 4.67 21.49
CA MET A 47 0.05 3.30 21.80
C MET A 47 1.31 2.90 21.02
N ARG A 48 1.42 3.35 19.78
CA ARG A 48 2.54 3.02 18.89
C ARG A 48 3.80 3.81 19.22
N SER A 49 3.65 5.07 19.65
CA SER A 49 4.77 5.91 20.08
C SER A 49 5.42 5.41 21.36
N ARG A 50 4.69 4.76 22.28
CA ARG A 50 5.28 4.10 23.47
C ARG A 50 6.33 3.06 23.09
N ILE A 51 6.13 2.31 21.99
CA ILE A 51 7.11 1.34 21.49
C ILE A 51 8.37 2.04 20.97
N VAL A 52 8.17 3.15 20.25
CA VAL A 52 9.28 3.96 19.74
C VAL A 52 10.09 4.54 20.90
N GLN A 53 9.40 5.09 21.89
CA GLN A 53 10.01 5.66 23.10
C GLN A 53 10.81 4.60 23.89
N TYR A 54 10.22 3.43 24.12
CA TYR A 54 10.88 2.32 24.79
C TYR A 54 12.20 1.94 24.10
N ILE A 55 12.18 1.78 22.78
CA ILE A 55 13.38 1.43 22.02
C ILE A 55 14.42 2.57 22.09
N TYR A 56 13.97 3.82 22.04
CA TYR A 56 14.82 5.00 22.14
C TYR A 56 15.55 5.09 23.49
N GLU A 57 14.83 4.83 24.59
CA GLU A 57 15.35 4.93 25.96
C GLU A 57 16.20 3.73 26.35
N HIS A 58 15.74 2.52 26.07
CA HIS A 58 16.39 1.29 26.55
C HIS A 58 17.36 0.67 25.53
N GLY A 59 17.35 1.08 24.27
CA GLY A 59 18.20 0.51 23.22
C GLY A 59 17.94 -0.97 22.92
N LYS A 60 16.79 -1.53 23.34
CA LYS A 60 16.40 -2.94 23.15
C LYS A 60 14.98 -3.06 22.62
N LEU A 61 14.65 -4.22 22.04
CA LEU A 61 13.30 -4.50 21.56
C LEU A 61 12.40 -4.94 22.72
N PRO A 62 11.21 -4.34 22.89
CA PRO A 62 10.31 -4.69 23.98
C PRO A 62 9.68 -6.08 23.80
N HIS A 63 9.29 -6.71 24.88
CA HIS A 63 8.30 -7.78 24.89
C HIS A 63 6.91 -7.18 24.67
N GLY A 64 6.04 -7.81 23.87
CA GLY A 64 4.70 -7.26 23.57
C GLY A 64 3.80 -7.05 24.78
N GLY A 65 4.04 -7.79 25.87
CA GLY A 65 3.32 -7.67 27.13
C GLY A 65 4.03 -6.80 28.19
N ASP A 66 5.12 -6.10 27.84
CA ASP A 66 5.86 -5.25 28.75
C ASP A 66 4.93 -4.18 29.36
N PRO A 67 4.89 -4.03 30.71
CA PRO A 67 4.01 -3.07 31.39
C PRO A 67 4.19 -1.62 30.94
N GLU A 68 5.40 -1.21 30.54
CA GLU A 68 5.75 0.15 30.15
C GLU A 68 5.09 0.58 28.84
N ILE A 69 4.87 -0.37 27.92
CA ILE A 69 4.26 -0.11 26.60
C ILE A 69 2.84 -0.67 26.46
N ARG A 70 2.40 -1.45 27.46
CA ARG A 70 1.08 -2.06 27.45
C ARG A 70 0.00 -0.99 27.63
N ASP A 71 -1.01 -1.05 26.78
CA ASP A 71 -2.18 -0.18 26.93
C ASP A 71 -3.06 -0.64 28.08
N GLU A 72 -3.51 0.31 28.91
CA GLU A 72 -4.29 0.03 30.11
C GLU A 72 -5.70 -0.48 29.80
N ASP A 73 -6.29 -0.05 28.69
CA ASP A 73 -7.65 -0.45 28.29
C ASP A 73 -7.65 -1.83 27.63
N TRP A 74 -6.74 -2.06 26.69
CA TRP A 74 -6.68 -3.27 25.88
C TRP A 74 -5.81 -4.39 26.49
N GLY A 75 -4.97 -4.09 27.49
CA GLY A 75 -4.10 -5.06 28.15
C GLY A 75 -2.95 -5.60 27.28
N ILE A 76 -2.71 -4.99 26.11
CA ILE A 76 -1.70 -5.41 25.13
C ILE A 76 -0.97 -4.19 24.55
N SER A 77 0.08 -4.46 23.79
CA SER A 77 0.74 -3.45 22.96
C SER A 77 0.83 -3.89 21.49
N TYR A 78 1.11 -2.96 20.61
CA TYR A 78 1.41 -3.26 19.19
C TYR A 78 2.76 -3.97 18.99
N ALA A 79 3.58 -4.15 20.04
CA ALA A 79 4.87 -4.85 19.95
C ALA A 79 4.75 -6.38 19.82
N PHE A 80 3.57 -6.96 19.94
CA PHE A 80 3.29 -8.33 19.50
C PHE A 80 3.31 -8.47 17.96
N ASN A 81 3.04 -7.39 17.23
CA ASN A 81 3.11 -7.32 15.77
C ASN A 81 4.53 -6.94 15.31
N PRO A 82 4.87 -7.08 14.00
CA PRO A 82 6.15 -6.61 13.49
C PRO A 82 6.35 -5.11 13.72
N ILE A 83 7.51 -4.74 14.28
CA ILE A 83 7.80 -3.38 14.77
C ILE A 83 8.89 -2.65 13.96
N LEU A 84 9.17 -3.08 12.72
CA LEU A 84 10.25 -2.48 11.92
C LEU A 84 10.11 -0.96 11.76
N SER A 85 8.88 -0.45 11.52
CA SER A 85 8.63 1.00 11.44
C SER A 85 9.05 1.71 12.73
N TYR A 86 8.72 1.13 13.88
CA TYR A 86 9.02 1.73 15.19
C TYR A 86 10.52 1.67 15.54
N MET A 87 11.21 0.60 15.13
CA MET A 87 12.67 0.49 15.27
C MET A 87 13.39 1.62 14.50
N ILE A 88 12.95 1.85 13.24
CA ILE A 88 13.54 2.93 12.43
C ILE A 88 13.17 4.30 13.02
N SER A 89 11.93 4.48 13.51
CA SER A 89 11.50 5.71 14.19
C SER A 89 12.33 6.01 15.43
N ALA A 90 12.61 5.00 16.26
CA ALA A 90 13.49 5.15 17.44
C ALA A 90 14.93 5.51 17.05
N LEU A 91 15.46 4.94 15.94
CA LEU A 91 16.77 5.32 15.41
C LEU A 91 16.78 6.80 14.99
N PHE A 92 15.75 7.30 14.32
CA PHE A 92 15.64 8.70 13.93
C PHE A 92 15.56 9.62 15.16
N MET A 93 14.79 9.24 16.19
CA MET A 93 14.77 9.95 17.47
C MET A 93 16.17 9.99 18.10
N LYS A 94 16.88 8.85 18.11
CA LYS A 94 18.24 8.77 18.68
C LYS A 94 19.23 9.66 17.94
N ILE A 95 19.16 9.72 16.61
CA ILE A 95 19.99 10.62 15.81
C ILE A 95 19.65 12.08 16.12
N THR A 96 18.36 12.43 16.20
CA THR A 96 17.91 13.79 16.50
C THR A 96 18.30 14.23 17.91
N SER A 97 18.30 13.30 18.88
CA SER A 97 18.66 13.62 20.28
C SER A 97 20.12 14.03 20.48
N PHE A 98 21.01 13.82 19.50
CA PHE A 98 22.35 14.40 19.52
C PHE A 98 22.38 15.91 19.28
N PHE A 99 21.29 16.47 18.72
CA PHE A 99 21.19 17.89 18.36
C PHE A 99 20.19 18.65 19.23
N THR A 100 19.13 18.00 19.72
CA THR A 100 18.09 18.63 20.53
C THR A 100 17.37 17.60 21.40
N THR A 101 16.90 18.05 22.58
CA THR A 101 16.04 17.28 23.48
C THR A 101 14.57 17.73 23.39
N ASP A 102 14.25 18.66 22.48
CA ASP A 102 12.87 19.12 22.29
C ASP A 102 11.94 17.98 21.87
N GLU A 103 10.91 17.72 22.66
CA GLU A 103 9.97 16.62 22.45
C GLU A 103 9.26 16.69 21.12
N TRP A 104 8.96 17.89 20.65
CA TRP A 104 8.32 18.07 19.33
C TRP A 104 9.26 17.68 18.19
N ALA A 105 10.52 18.09 18.25
CA ALA A 105 11.52 17.73 17.28
C ALA A 105 11.76 16.21 17.25
N LEU A 106 11.78 15.56 18.41
CA LEU A 106 11.89 14.11 18.54
C LEU A 106 10.65 13.40 17.93
N LEU A 107 9.44 13.88 18.21
CA LEU A 107 8.21 13.35 17.63
C LEU A 107 8.20 13.47 16.10
N ILE A 108 8.56 14.64 15.57
CA ILE A 108 8.62 14.87 14.11
C ILE A 108 9.70 13.97 13.48
N SER A 109 10.84 13.76 14.13
CA SER A 109 11.87 12.85 13.64
C SER A 109 11.38 11.41 13.57
N ALA A 110 10.58 10.94 14.55
CA ALA A 110 9.96 9.63 14.50
C ALA A 110 8.92 9.49 13.36
N ARG A 111 8.11 10.53 13.12
CA ARG A 111 7.14 10.60 12.01
C ARG A 111 7.80 10.66 10.64
N MET A 112 9.02 11.22 10.55
CA MET A 112 9.80 11.32 9.30
C MET A 112 9.95 9.97 8.61
N VAL A 113 10.00 8.89 9.36
CA VAL A 113 10.11 7.52 8.81
C VAL A 113 8.94 7.20 7.89
N ASN A 114 7.71 7.51 8.30
CA ASN A 114 6.54 7.31 7.46
C ASN A 114 6.47 8.30 6.28
N VAL A 115 6.93 9.54 6.45
CA VAL A 115 7.10 10.50 5.34
C VAL A 115 8.07 9.96 4.28
N LEU A 116 9.15 9.33 4.71
CA LEU A 116 10.11 8.67 3.81
C LEU A 116 9.52 7.42 3.13
N PHE A 117 8.75 6.59 3.84
CA PHE A 117 8.02 5.47 3.24
C PHE A 117 7.02 5.95 2.19
N GLY A 118 6.30 7.03 2.46
CA GLY A 118 5.39 7.64 1.49
C GLY A 118 6.11 8.16 0.25
N THR A 119 7.26 8.79 0.43
CA THR A 119 8.09 9.27 -0.68
C THR A 119 8.68 8.12 -1.50
N ALA A 120 9.12 7.04 -0.85
CA ALA A 120 9.57 5.82 -1.52
C ALA A 120 8.43 5.11 -2.26
N SER A 121 7.22 5.09 -1.68
CA SER A 121 6.00 4.64 -2.37
C SER A 121 5.72 5.48 -3.60
N ALA A 122 5.80 6.81 -3.50
CA ALA A 122 5.63 7.73 -4.63
C ALA A 122 6.65 7.46 -5.75
N TYR A 123 7.91 7.13 -5.41
CA TYR A 123 8.89 6.70 -6.42
C TYR A 123 8.44 5.43 -7.16
N CYS A 124 7.98 4.40 -6.42
CA CYS A 124 7.47 3.17 -7.04
C CYS A 124 6.26 3.45 -7.93
N ILE A 125 5.31 4.25 -7.46
CA ILE A 125 4.11 4.66 -8.21
C ILE A 125 4.49 5.43 -9.48
N PHE A 126 5.46 6.36 -9.40
CA PHE A 126 5.98 7.07 -10.56
C PHE A 126 6.53 6.10 -11.61
N LYS A 127 7.31 5.10 -11.19
CA LYS A 127 7.88 4.08 -12.07
C LYS A 127 6.84 3.15 -12.69
N ILE A 128 5.82 2.78 -11.93
CA ILE A 128 4.65 2.03 -12.42
C ILE A 128 3.92 2.86 -13.49
N GLY A 129 3.63 4.12 -13.20
CA GLY A 129 2.97 5.03 -14.13
C GLY A 129 3.78 5.26 -15.42
N GLU A 130 5.11 5.41 -15.29
CA GLU A 130 6.01 5.57 -16.44
C GLU A 130 6.00 4.36 -17.36
N ALA A 131 5.89 3.16 -16.82
CA ALA A 131 5.89 1.90 -17.56
C ALA A 131 4.55 1.56 -18.23
N LEU A 132 3.42 1.97 -17.61
CA LEU A 132 2.10 1.47 -17.98
C LEU A 132 1.18 2.52 -18.62
N PHE A 133 1.44 3.82 -18.43
CA PHE A 133 0.55 4.90 -18.85
C PHE A 133 1.22 5.93 -19.77
N LYS A 134 0.41 6.60 -20.61
CA LYS A 134 0.81 7.74 -21.44
C LYS A 134 1.02 8.98 -20.55
N LYS A 135 1.59 10.05 -21.16
CA LYS A 135 2.08 11.23 -20.42
C LYS A 135 1.09 11.86 -19.43
N GLY A 136 -0.16 12.16 -19.82
CA GLY A 136 -1.15 12.75 -18.91
C GLY A 136 -1.71 11.76 -17.92
N GLU A 137 -2.03 10.55 -18.40
CA GLU A 137 -2.56 9.46 -17.57
C GLU A 137 -1.63 9.11 -16.40
N ARG A 138 -0.31 9.03 -16.65
CA ARG A 138 0.66 8.73 -15.60
C ARG A 138 0.74 9.82 -14.52
N VAL A 139 0.53 11.11 -14.90
CA VAL A 139 0.52 12.21 -13.94
C VAL A 139 -0.74 12.11 -13.06
N MET A 140 -1.89 11.84 -13.68
CA MET A 140 -3.14 11.61 -12.95
C MET A 140 -3.01 10.40 -12.01
N PHE A 141 -2.51 9.26 -12.49
CA PHE A 141 -2.27 8.07 -11.68
C PHE A 141 -1.37 8.37 -10.47
N PHE A 142 -0.26 9.07 -10.70
CA PHE A 142 0.70 9.43 -9.67
C PHE A 142 0.04 10.24 -8.55
N PHE A 143 -0.64 11.34 -8.87
CA PHE A 143 -1.24 12.19 -7.86
C PHE A 143 -2.48 11.58 -7.20
N LEU A 144 -3.26 10.79 -7.90
CA LEU A 144 -4.36 10.02 -7.30
C LEU A 144 -3.87 9.01 -6.26
N CYS A 145 -2.76 8.32 -6.51
CA CYS A 145 -2.18 7.38 -5.55
C CYS A 145 -1.49 8.10 -4.37
N THR A 146 -0.79 9.22 -4.63
CA THR A 146 0.03 9.85 -3.59
C THR A 146 -0.74 10.84 -2.72
N LEU A 147 -1.75 11.52 -3.28
CA LEU A 147 -2.47 12.60 -2.60
C LEU A 147 -3.94 12.30 -2.30
N LEU A 148 -4.38 11.04 -2.41
CA LEU A 148 -5.66 10.64 -1.82
C LEU A 148 -5.60 10.89 -0.30
N PRO A 149 -6.49 11.72 0.28
CA PRO A 149 -6.33 12.16 1.67
C PRO A 149 -6.22 11.02 2.69
N GLY A 150 -7.02 9.94 2.52
CA GLY A 150 -6.99 8.78 3.38
C GLY A 150 -5.70 7.97 3.30
N ALA A 151 -4.98 7.99 2.18
CA ALA A 151 -3.67 7.40 2.05
C ALA A 151 -2.56 8.36 2.52
N ALA A 152 -2.66 9.64 2.17
CA ALA A 152 -1.68 10.66 2.52
C ALA A 152 -1.49 10.78 4.04
N ILE A 153 -2.60 10.74 4.81
CA ILE A 153 -2.53 10.84 6.28
C ILE A 153 -1.72 9.67 6.89
N LEU A 154 -1.78 8.46 6.33
CA LEU A 154 -1.05 7.29 6.84
C LEU A 154 0.48 7.44 6.72
N TYR A 155 0.95 8.34 5.89
CA TYR A 155 2.38 8.66 5.76
C TYR A 155 2.84 9.80 6.69
N THR A 156 2.01 10.27 7.64
CA THR A 156 2.29 11.50 8.38
C THR A 156 2.30 11.35 9.90
N TYR A 157 2.10 10.13 10.42
CA TYR A 157 2.14 9.86 11.86
C TYR A 157 2.79 8.49 12.15
N ILE A 158 3.11 8.19 13.41
CA ILE A 158 3.77 6.94 13.80
C ILE A 158 2.81 5.77 13.65
N ASN A 159 3.03 4.91 12.65
CA ASN A 159 2.23 3.71 12.39
C ASN A 159 3.02 2.70 11.54
N CYS A 160 2.45 1.50 11.34
CA CYS A 160 2.98 0.48 10.43
C CYS A 160 2.27 0.43 9.07
N ASP A 161 1.16 1.18 8.92
CA ASP A 161 0.39 1.25 7.67
C ASP A 161 1.21 1.90 6.54
N GLY A 162 2.03 2.92 6.86
CA GLY A 162 2.92 3.57 5.89
C GLY A 162 3.91 2.58 5.25
N LEU A 163 4.49 1.67 6.05
CA LEU A 163 5.35 0.59 5.54
C LEU A 163 4.56 -0.43 4.71
N ALA A 164 3.32 -0.76 5.10
CA ALA A 164 2.45 -1.67 4.35
C ALA A 164 2.12 -1.11 2.96
N LEU A 165 1.79 0.18 2.86
CA LEU A 165 1.54 0.86 1.59
C LEU A 165 2.79 0.97 0.72
N PHE A 166 3.95 1.25 1.32
CA PHE A 166 5.22 1.26 0.59
C PHE A 166 5.55 -0.13 0.05
N SER A 167 5.49 -1.16 0.88
CA SER A 167 5.84 -2.53 0.48
C SER A 167 4.91 -3.04 -0.62
N SER A 168 3.60 -2.80 -0.56
CA SER A 168 2.64 -3.15 -1.62
C SER A 168 2.95 -2.43 -2.94
N SER A 169 3.25 -1.13 -2.89
CA SER A 169 3.66 -0.35 -4.07
C SER A 169 4.96 -0.88 -4.68
N PHE A 170 5.92 -1.27 -3.83
CA PHE A 170 7.19 -1.83 -4.26
C PHE A 170 7.02 -3.21 -4.90
N ILE A 171 6.18 -4.08 -4.32
CA ILE A 171 5.83 -5.39 -4.91
C ILE A 171 5.22 -5.21 -6.30
N ILE A 172 4.23 -4.33 -6.46
CA ILE A 172 3.61 -4.05 -7.76
C ILE A 172 4.65 -3.51 -8.76
N TYR A 173 5.54 -2.64 -8.33
CA TYR A 173 6.64 -2.17 -9.17
C TYR A 173 7.55 -3.32 -9.63
N MET A 174 7.83 -4.30 -8.76
CA MET A 174 8.62 -5.47 -9.14
C MET A 174 7.87 -6.39 -10.13
N TRP A 175 6.56 -6.52 -10.03
CA TRP A 175 5.76 -7.22 -11.05
C TRP A 175 5.86 -6.53 -12.41
N VAL A 176 5.73 -5.20 -12.45
CA VAL A 176 5.89 -4.40 -13.69
C VAL A 176 7.29 -4.57 -14.27
N ARG A 177 8.33 -4.55 -13.45
CA ARG A 177 9.69 -4.82 -13.91
C ARG A 177 9.87 -6.24 -14.45
N ALA A 178 9.31 -7.22 -13.76
CA ALA A 178 9.37 -8.61 -14.21
C ALA A 178 8.63 -8.85 -15.53
N MET A 179 7.53 -8.13 -15.78
CA MET A 179 6.86 -8.17 -17.10
C MET A 179 7.76 -7.67 -18.25
N ASN A 180 8.59 -6.66 -17.98
CA ASN A 180 9.42 -6.02 -19.01
C ASN A 180 10.80 -6.67 -19.15
N GLU A 181 11.42 -7.08 -18.04
CA GLU A 181 12.82 -7.52 -17.99
C GLU A 181 12.95 -9.03 -17.64
N GLY A 182 11.84 -9.69 -17.29
CA GLY A 182 11.82 -11.05 -16.76
C GLY A 182 12.35 -11.16 -15.33
N TRP A 183 12.41 -12.40 -14.81
CA TRP A 183 12.93 -12.71 -13.48
C TRP A 183 14.47 -12.79 -13.49
N THR A 184 15.11 -11.63 -13.66
CA THR A 184 16.56 -11.48 -13.49
C THR A 184 16.96 -11.70 -12.03
N LYS A 185 18.26 -11.96 -11.76
CA LYS A 185 18.78 -12.05 -10.37
C LYS A 185 18.41 -10.81 -9.57
N LYS A 186 18.59 -9.62 -10.16
CA LYS A 186 18.27 -8.33 -9.53
C LYS A 186 16.78 -8.20 -9.18
N ASN A 187 15.88 -8.52 -10.13
CA ASN A 187 14.43 -8.42 -9.90
C ASN A 187 13.96 -9.42 -8.84
N SER A 188 14.55 -10.61 -8.78
CA SER A 188 14.25 -11.62 -7.75
C SER A 188 14.69 -11.15 -6.36
N ILE A 189 15.91 -10.60 -6.22
CA ILE A 189 16.38 -10.03 -4.94
C ILE A 189 15.49 -8.88 -4.50
N LEU A 190 15.17 -7.94 -5.39
CA LEU A 190 14.33 -6.79 -5.06
C LEU A 190 12.88 -7.18 -4.71
N LEU A 191 12.32 -8.22 -5.35
CA LEU A 191 11.04 -8.76 -4.91
C LEU A 191 11.14 -9.38 -3.51
N GLY A 192 12.23 -10.11 -3.22
CA GLY A 192 12.50 -10.65 -1.87
C GLY A 192 12.56 -9.54 -0.82
N VAL A 193 13.25 -8.43 -1.12
CA VAL A 193 13.28 -7.24 -0.24
C VAL A 193 11.89 -6.65 -0.03
N ALA A 194 11.11 -6.46 -1.11
CA ALA A 194 9.76 -5.91 -1.02
C ALA A 194 8.82 -6.81 -0.19
N LEU A 195 8.92 -8.14 -0.35
CA LEU A 195 8.18 -9.13 0.44
C LEU A 195 8.63 -9.15 1.91
N SER A 196 9.91 -8.95 2.19
CA SER A 196 10.42 -8.83 3.56
C SER A 196 9.85 -7.61 4.26
N LEU A 197 9.82 -6.46 3.60
CA LEU A 197 9.18 -5.24 4.12
C LEU A 197 7.68 -5.46 4.35
N CYS A 198 7.00 -6.17 3.45
CA CYS A 198 5.60 -6.54 3.61
C CYS A 198 5.40 -7.44 4.84
N ALA A 199 6.23 -8.48 5.02
CA ALA A 199 6.16 -9.38 6.18
C ALA A 199 6.44 -8.68 7.52
N LEU A 200 7.24 -7.60 7.51
CA LEU A 200 7.57 -6.79 8.69
C LEU A 200 6.68 -5.54 8.82
N SER A 201 5.60 -5.44 8.04
CA SER A 201 4.61 -4.35 8.10
C SER A 201 3.32 -4.78 8.80
N TYR A 202 2.18 -4.43 8.25
CA TYR A 202 0.86 -4.73 8.78
C TYR A 202 0.16 -5.84 8.00
N TYR A 203 -0.64 -6.66 8.68
CA TYR A 203 -1.24 -7.90 8.12
C TYR A 203 -2.17 -7.69 6.93
N ASP A 204 -2.80 -6.53 6.80
CA ASP A 204 -3.69 -6.18 5.69
C ASP A 204 -3.00 -6.18 4.33
N ALA A 205 -1.66 -6.01 4.30
CA ALA A 205 -0.84 -6.10 3.09
C ALA A 205 -0.40 -7.53 2.74
N TYR A 206 -0.57 -8.52 3.61
CA TYR A 206 -0.04 -9.89 3.38
C TYR A 206 -0.61 -10.59 2.17
N GLY A 207 -1.79 -10.19 1.70
CA GLY A 207 -2.36 -10.66 0.44
C GLY A 207 -1.43 -10.48 -0.77
N TYR A 208 -0.53 -9.49 -0.74
CA TYR A 208 0.46 -9.27 -1.80
C TYR A 208 1.53 -10.37 -1.87
N ALA A 209 1.83 -11.05 -0.76
CA ALA A 209 2.72 -12.21 -0.78
C ALA A 209 2.09 -13.36 -1.60
N LEU A 210 0.80 -13.66 -1.36
CA LEU A 210 0.06 -14.68 -2.12
C LEU A 210 -0.05 -14.30 -3.60
N CYS A 211 -0.39 -13.05 -3.91
CA CYS A 211 -0.43 -12.54 -5.27
C CYS A 211 0.95 -12.63 -5.95
N SER A 212 2.05 -12.42 -5.20
CA SER A 212 3.41 -12.50 -5.74
C SER A 212 3.81 -13.94 -6.08
N ILE A 213 3.40 -14.92 -5.26
CA ILE A 213 3.61 -16.33 -5.56
C ILE A 213 2.88 -16.71 -6.86
N LEU A 214 1.59 -16.34 -6.96
CA LEU A 214 0.79 -16.57 -8.17
C LEU A 214 1.43 -15.91 -9.39
N PHE A 215 1.79 -14.63 -9.29
CA PHE A 215 2.39 -13.87 -10.37
C PHE A 215 3.75 -14.44 -10.78
N PHE A 216 4.61 -14.78 -9.83
CA PHE A 216 5.93 -15.35 -10.07
C PHE A 216 5.84 -16.72 -10.77
N VAL A 217 5.05 -17.64 -10.23
CA VAL A 217 4.92 -19.01 -10.77
C VAL A 217 4.33 -18.95 -12.18
N VAL A 218 3.16 -18.32 -12.35
CA VAL A 218 2.46 -18.30 -13.64
C VAL A 218 3.27 -17.55 -14.70
N SER A 219 3.93 -16.44 -14.34
CA SER A 219 4.77 -15.68 -15.28
C SER A 219 6.06 -16.44 -15.66
N SER A 220 6.59 -17.25 -14.76
CA SER A 220 7.78 -18.07 -15.05
C SER A 220 7.47 -19.24 -16.00
N LEU A 221 6.25 -19.77 -15.94
CA LEU A 221 5.83 -20.93 -16.72
C LEU A 221 5.15 -20.57 -18.04
N GLY A 222 4.44 -19.43 -18.08
CA GLY A 222 3.37 -19.19 -19.05
C GLY A 222 3.66 -18.22 -20.20
N TYR A 223 4.81 -17.57 -20.27
CA TYR A 223 5.04 -16.50 -21.27
C TYR A 223 5.56 -16.98 -22.62
N GLY A 224 4.82 -17.90 -23.27
CA GLY A 224 5.08 -18.19 -24.69
C GLY A 224 6.48 -18.72 -25.04
N LYS A 225 7.25 -19.20 -24.05
CA LYS A 225 8.50 -19.92 -24.30
C LYS A 225 8.16 -21.34 -24.70
N LYS A 226 8.90 -21.87 -25.65
CA LYS A 226 8.72 -23.25 -26.19
C LYS A 226 8.69 -24.32 -25.11
N LYS A 227 9.43 -24.12 -24.01
CA LYS A 227 9.42 -24.99 -22.81
C LYS A 227 9.61 -24.13 -21.56
N PRO A 228 8.84 -24.39 -20.47
CA PRO A 228 9.08 -23.76 -19.17
C PRO A 228 10.48 -24.10 -18.67
N ASP A 229 11.20 -23.09 -18.18
CA ASP A 229 12.50 -23.31 -17.52
C ASP A 229 12.28 -23.49 -16.02
N PHE A 230 11.90 -24.71 -15.61
CA PHE A 230 11.67 -25.06 -14.21
C PHE A 230 12.92 -24.88 -13.34
N LYS A 231 14.12 -25.14 -13.88
CA LYS A 231 15.39 -24.98 -13.16
C LYS A 231 15.62 -23.51 -12.81
N LEU A 232 15.42 -22.62 -13.79
CA LEU A 232 15.56 -21.16 -13.55
C LEU A 232 14.47 -20.68 -12.60
N MET A 233 13.21 -21.10 -12.76
CA MET A 233 12.11 -20.77 -11.87
C MET A 233 12.44 -21.17 -10.42
N PHE A 234 12.85 -22.42 -10.19
CA PHE A 234 13.22 -22.90 -8.86
C PHE A 234 14.39 -22.10 -8.28
N LYS A 235 15.46 -21.86 -9.07
CA LYS A 235 16.62 -21.05 -8.64
C LYS A 235 16.22 -19.64 -8.24
N ARG A 236 15.30 -19.00 -8.99
CA ARG A 236 14.82 -17.62 -8.67
C ARG A 236 13.86 -17.62 -7.49
N GLY A 237 12.98 -18.60 -7.38
CA GLY A 237 12.10 -18.80 -6.24
C GLY A 237 12.90 -18.99 -4.94
N LEU A 238 13.88 -19.90 -4.96
CA LEU A 238 14.78 -20.12 -3.81
C LEU A 238 15.53 -18.83 -3.41
N LEU A 239 15.99 -18.04 -4.39
CA LEU A 239 16.64 -16.76 -4.12
C LEU A 239 15.70 -15.76 -3.45
N ILE A 240 14.44 -15.65 -3.92
CA ILE A 240 13.43 -14.79 -3.30
C ILE A 240 13.18 -15.23 -1.85
N THR A 241 12.94 -16.53 -1.65
CA THR A 241 12.69 -17.10 -0.31
C THR A 241 13.88 -16.91 0.63
N ALA A 242 15.11 -17.11 0.16
CA ALA A 242 16.32 -16.88 0.96
C ALA A 242 16.43 -15.40 1.41
N VAL A 243 16.15 -14.44 0.52
CA VAL A 243 16.14 -13.01 0.89
C VAL A 243 15.08 -12.73 1.94
N VAL A 244 13.87 -13.28 1.79
CA VAL A 244 12.79 -13.11 2.79
C VAL A 244 13.18 -13.74 4.12
N ALA A 245 13.74 -14.96 4.11
CA ALA A 245 14.16 -15.65 5.33
C ALA A 245 15.25 -14.86 6.10
N VAL A 246 16.21 -14.28 5.40
CA VAL A 246 17.29 -13.50 6.03
C VAL A 246 16.77 -12.16 6.56
N LEU A 247 15.98 -11.43 5.77
CA LEU A 247 15.59 -10.06 6.13
C LEU A 247 14.35 -9.99 7.05
N ALA A 248 13.45 -10.96 6.99
CA ALA A 248 12.23 -10.94 7.80
C ALA A 248 12.12 -12.12 8.77
N GLY A 249 12.79 -13.25 8.50
CA GLY A 249 12.69 -14.47 9.29
C GLY A 249 13.10 -14.29 10.75
N TRP A 250 14.08 -13.42 11.01
CA TRP A 250 14.57 -13.13 12.38
C TRP A 250 13.46 -12.71 13.34
N TRP A 251 12.44 -11.95 12.86
CA TRP A 251 11.32 -11.52 13.68
C TRP A 251 10.46 -12.71 14.15
N PHE A 252 10.15 -13.61 13.23
CA PHE A 252 9.34 -14.79 13.53
C PHE A 252 10.11 -15.81 14.39
N VAL A 253 11.42 -15.93 14.18
CA VAL A 253 12.30 -16.76 15.03
C VAL A 253 12.39 -16.17 16.44
N ARG A 254 12.57 -14.85 16.57
CA ARG A 254 12.51 -14.15 17.85
C ARG A 254 11.21 -14.45 18.58
N ASN A 255 10.07 -14.26 17.90
CA ASN A 255 8.76 -14.51 18.50
C ASN A 255 8.62 -15.98 18.95
N TYR A 256 9.05 -16.92 18.14
CA TYR A 256 9.06 -18.35 18.51
C TYR A 256 9.82 -18.61 19.80
N ILE A 257 10.95 -17.95 20.01
CA ILE A 257 11.78 -18.09 21.21
C ILE A 257 11.15 -17.42 22.42
N ILE A 258 10.66 -16.18 22.31
CA ILE A 258 10.20 -15.39 23.46
C ILE A 258 8.74 -15.63 23.84
N TYR A 259 7.95 -16.28 22.97
CA TYR A 259 6.54 -16.58 23.16
C TYR A 259 6.24 -18.10 23.10
N ASP A 260 7.18 -18.92 23.58
CA ASP A 260 6.99 -20.37 23.75
C ASP A 260 6.40 -21.09 22.50
N GLY A 261 6.98 -20.84 21.34
CA GLY A 261 6.56 -21.44 20.07
C GLY A 261 5.51 -20.65 19.27
N ASP A 262 4.98 -19.54 19.82
CA ASP A 262 4.01 -18.69 19.10
C ASP A 262 4.71 -17.69 18.17
N PHE A 263 5.13 -18.16 16.99
CA PHE A 263 5.90 -17.37 16.04
C PHE A 263 5.16 -16.14 15.47
N LEU A 264 3.83 -16.10 15.53
CA LEU A 264 3.01 -14.93 15.17
C LEU A 264 2.63 -14.07 16.39
N ALA A 265 2.95 -14.52 17.60
CA ALA A 265 2.59 -13.88 18.87
C ALA A 265 1.07 -13.64 19.05
N ARG A 266 0.21 -14.35 18.31
CA ARG A 266 -1.23 -14.14 18.29
C ARG A 266 -1.92 -14.77 19.51
N LYS A 267 -1.54 -16.00 19.84
CA LYS A 267 -2.04 -16.70 21.02
C LYS A 267 -1.64 -15.95 22.29
N THR A 268 -0.35 -15.63 22.38
CA THR A 268 0.23 -14.89 23.52
C THR A 268 -0.43 -13.51 23.70
N MET A 269 -0.60 -12.76 22.58
CA MET A 269 -1.31 -11.47 22.62
C MET A 269 -2.73 -11.63 23.16
N HIS A 270 -3.46 -12.65 22.73
CA HIS A 270 -4.82 -12.93 23.21
C HIS A 270 -4.85 -13.27 24.71
N GLU A 271 -3.91 -14.07 25.19
CA GLU A 271 -3.77 -14.41 26.61
C GLU A 271 -3.47 -13.16 27.46
N TYR A 272 -2.62 -12.26 26.97
CA TYR A 272 -2.35 -10.98 27.62
C TYR A 272 -3.59 -10.07 27.65
N ALA A 273 -4.35 -9.98 26.55
CA ALA A 273 -5.61 -9.24 26.51
C ALA A 273 -6.61 -9.79 27.56
N ILE A 274 -6.77 -11.10 27.65
CA ILE A 274 -7.64 -11.73 28.67
C ILE A 274 -7.18 -11.37 30.08
N LYS A 275 -5.89 -11.35 30.34
CA LYS A 275 -5.34 -11.17 31.70
C LYS A 275 -5.37 -9.71 32.16
N TYR A 276 -5.16 -8.76 31.26
CA TYR A 276 -4.86 -7.37 31.61
C TYR A 276 -5.83 -6.33 31.05
N ALA A 277 -6.71 -6.69 30.09
CA ALA A 277 -7.67 -5.73 29.57
C ALA A 277 -8.74 -5.37 30.60
N LYS A 278 -9.20 -4.11 30.55
CA LYS A 278 -10.38 -3.69 31.30
C LYS A 278 -11.63 -4.51 30.90
N PRO A 279 -12.61 -4.70 31.77
CA PRO A 279 -13.76 -5.59 31.52
C PRO A 279 -14.45 -5.35 30.17
N GLN A 280 -14.62 -4.09 29.75
CA GLN A 280 -15.28 -3.73 28.49
C GLN A 280 -14.46 -4.04 27.23
N PHE A 281 -13.13 -4.23 27.36
CA PHE A 281 -12.22 -4.56 26.27
C PHE A 281 -11.68 -5.99 26.34
N ASN A 282 -12.07 -6.73 27.40
CA ASN A 282 -11.60 -8.08 27.61
C ASN A 282 -12.24 -9.03 26.59
N PRO A 283 -11.43 -9.81 25.81
CA PRO A 283 -11.95 -10.72 24.79
C PRO A 283 -12.97 -11.74 25.28
N LYS A 284 -12.98 -12.07 26.58
CA LYS A 284 -13.99 -12.95 27.20
C LYS A 284 -15.36 -12.29 27.36
N ASN A 285 -15.41 -10.98 27.46
CA ASN A 285 -16.62 -10.20 27.69
C ASN A 285 -17.16 -9.53 26.44
N VAL A 286 -16.29 -9.36 25.42
CA VAL A 286 -16.68 -8.74 24.14
C VAL A 286 -17.39 -9.76 23.27
N THR A 287 -18.64 -9.47 22.93
CA THR A 287 -19.44 -10.28 22.01
C THR A 287 -19.21 -9.77 20.57
N THR A 288 -18.82 -10.65 19.68
CA THR A 288 -18.64 -10.36 18.25
C THR A 288 -19.87 -10.75 17.44
N PHE A 289 -19.95 -10.32 16.20
CA PHE A 289 -21.05 -10.75 15.31
C PHE A 289 -21.10 -12.26 15.13
N LYS A 290 -19.96 -12.93 15.14
CA LYS A 290 -19.86 -14.39 15.02
C LYS A 290 -20.54 -15.12 16.20
N ASP A 291 -20.62 -14.50 17.35
CA ASP A 291 -21.13 -15.15 18.58
C ASP A 291 -22.66 -15.13 18.66
N TYR A 292 -23.34 -14.37 17.80
CA TYR A 292 -24.80 -14.36 17.73
C TYR A 292 -25.31 -15.42 16.74
N PRO A 293 -26.19 -16.36 17.15
CA PRO A 293 -26.62 -17.49 16.33
C PRO A 293 -27.26 -17.10 14.99
N GLU A 294 -27.97 -15.96 14.95
CA GLU A 294 -28.67 -15.48 13.74
C GLU A 294 -27.85 -14.44 12.97
N ALA A 295 -26.68 -14.05 13.47
CA ALA A 295 -25.87 -13.03 12.79
C ALA A 295 -25.07 -13.65 11.64
N ASN A 296 -25.03 -12.90 10.55
CA ASN A 296 -24.20 -13.18 9.40
C ASN A 296 -23.56 -11.90 8.88
N ILE A 297 -22.71 -12.01 7.88
CA ILE A 297 -22.02 -10.85 7.30
C ILE A 297 -23.01 -9.77 6.82
N ILE A 298 -24.17 -10.16 6.27
CA ILE A 298 -25.18 -9.21 5.78
C ILE A 298 -25.81 -8.44 6.93
N SER A 299 -26.11 -9.12 8.06
CA SER A 299 -26.64 -8.45 9.26
C SER A 299 -25.64 -7.47 9.83
N MET A 300 -24.33 -7.82 9.87
CA MET A 300 -23.26 -6.91 10.26
C MET A 300 -23.17 -5.70 9.34
N LEU A 301 -23.24 -5.86 8.03
CA LEU A 301 -23.21 -4.75 7.08
C LEU A 301 -24.41 -3.81 7.21
N LYS A 302 -25.56 -4.33 7.65
CA LYS A 302 -26.78 -3.55 7.91
C LYS A 302 -26.77 -2.88 9.29
N TYR A 303 -25.92 -3.33 10.21
CA TYR A 303 -25.83 -2.80 11.56
C TYR A 303 -25.29 -1.36 11.57
N HIS A 304 -25.89 -0.51 12.38
CA HIS A 304 -25.42 0.84 12.63
C HIS A 304 -24.91 0.91 14.07
N ALA A 305 -23.61 0.77 14.23
CA ALA A 305 -22.98 0.78 15.55
C ALA A 305 -23.04 2.19 16.17
N PRO A 306 -23.31 2.29 17.48
CA PRO A 306 -23.24 3.55 18.22
C PRO A 306 -21.87 4.22 18.03
N GLY A 307 -21.85 5.55 17.90
CA GLY A 307 -20.61 6.33 17.72
C GLY A 307 -20.11 6.40 16.25
N PHE A 308 -20.63 5.60 15.32
CA PHE A 308 -20.29 5.71 13.92
C PHE A 308 -21.36 6.49 13.14
N LYS A 309 -20.90 7.39 12.26
CA LYS A 309 -21.81 8.21 11.44
C LYS A 309 -22.56 7.42 10.38
N TYR A 310 -21.94 6.36 9.85
CA TYR A 310 -22.48 5.50 8.81
C TYR A 310 -22.33 4.03 9.18
N ARG A 311 -23.08 3.15 8.51
CA ARG A 311 -22.91 1.69 8.55
C ARG A 311 -21.53 1.29 8.02
N TRP A 312 -21.13 0.05 8.20
CA TRP A 312 -19.81 -0.48 7.85
C TRP A 312 -19.33 -0.05 6.45
N VAL A 313 -20.09 -0.30 5.40
CA VAL A 313 -19.72 0.06 4.02
C VAL A 313 -19.49 1.58 3.87
N GLY A 314 -20.40 2.38 4.44
CA GLY A 314 -20.26 3.83 4.40
C GLY A 314 -18.98 4.30 5.09
N MET A 315 -18.70 3.83 6.31
CA MET A 315 -17.50 4.19 7.04
C MET A 315 -16.22 3.82 6.27
N VAL A 316 -16.17 2.62 5.68
CA VAL A 316 -15.03 2.18 4.87
C VAL A 316 -14.87 3.04 3.62
N VAL A 317 -15.95 3.29 2.86
CA VAL A 317 -15.91 4.08 1.61
C VAL A 317 -15.49 5.54 1.88
N TYR A 318 -16.08 6.18 2.90
CA TYR A 318 -15.66 7.52 3.30
C TYR A 318 -14.23 7.52 3.86
N GLY A 319 -13.85 6.50 4.62
CA GLY A 319 -12.52 6.32 5.20
C GLY A 319 -11.42 6.10 4.14
N VAL A 320 -11.74 5.45 3.01
CA VAL A 320 -10.81 5.33 1.88
C VAL A 320 -10.47 6.69 1.28
N VAL A 321 -11.45 7.59 1.13
CA VAL A 321 -11.15 8.96 0.71
C VAL A 321 -10.48 9.75 1.82
N GLY A 322 -10.89 9.57 3.07
CA GLY A 322 -10.26 10.13 4.27
C GLY A 322 -11.28 10.46 5.36
N ILE A 323 -11.11 9.88 6.52
CA ILE A 323 -11.70 10.31 7.79
C ILE A 323 -10.52 10.49 8.74
N PHE A 324 -10.37 11.68 9.30
CA PHE A 324 -9.23 12.01 10.17
C PHE A 324 -9.57 11.88 11.66
N GLY A 325 -8.55 12.01 12.49
CA GLY A 325 -8.68 11.74 13.92
C GLY A 325 -9.06 10.27 14.17
N TYR A 326 -9.70 9.99 15.29
CA TYR A 326 -10.23 8.67 15.63
C TYR A 326 -11.53 8.35 14.86
N ASN A 327 -11.53 8.45 13.53
CA ASN A 327 -12.68 8.28 12.63
C ASN A 327 -13.84 9.28 12.87
N GLN A 328 -13.54 10.47 13.36
CA GLN A 328 -14.55 11.48 13.74
C GLN A 328 -14.59 12.68 12.79
N ILE A 329 -13.46 13.03 12.15
CA ILE A 329 -13.34 14.24 11.34
C ILE A 329 -13.57 13.90 9.87
N PHE A 330 -14.78 14.18 9.39
CA PHE A 330 -15.17 14.01 7.99
C PHE A 330 -14.77 15.25 7.16
N LEU A 331 -14.21 15.00 5.96
CA LEU A 331 -13.65 16.05 5.09
C LEU A 331 -14.69 16.94 4.37
N GLY A 332 -15.97 16.61 4.51
CA GLY A 332 -17.07 17.36 3.88
C GLY A 332 -17.39 16.92 2.44
N LYS A 333 -18.63 17.25 2.02
CA LYS A 333 -19.21 16.83 0.72
C LYS A 333 -18.38 17.31 -0.48
N LYS A 334 -17.81 18.54 -0.41
CA LYS A 334 -16.99 19.13 -1.48
C LYS A 334 -15.69 18.36 -1.76
N VAL A 335 -15.19 17.58 -0.79
CA VAL A 335 -14.04 16.68 -0.98
C VAL A 335 -14.51 15.29 -1.43
N TYR A 336 -15.50 14.72 -0.74
CA TYR A 336 -15.91 13.34 -1.01
C TYR A 336 -16.53 13.13 -2.38
N TYR A 337 -17.48 13.97 -2.79
CA TYR A 337 -18.25 13.73 -4.02
C TYR A 337 -17.40 13.76 -5.30
N PRO A 338 -16.42 14.65 -5.48
CA PRO A 338 -15.50 14.58 -6.61
C PRO A 338 -14.70 13.27 -6.64
N TYR A 339 -14.17 12.79 -5.50
CA TYR A 339 -13.47 11.51 -5.46
C TYR A 339 -14.39 10.32 -5.74
N PHE A 340 -15.60 10.30 -5.18
CA PHE A 340 -16.56 9.23 -5.44
C PHE A 340 -16.95 9.19 -6.92
N ALA A 341 -17.25 10.33 -7.51
CA ALA A 341 -17.57 10.42 -8.94
C ALA A 341 -16.39 9.96 -9.79
N LEU A 342 -15.18 10.37 -9.45
CA LEU A 342 -13.96 9.99 -10.16
C LEU A 342 -13.74 8.47 -10.08
N ILE A 343 -13.82 7.87 -8.90
CA ILE A 343 -13.63 6.44 -8.70
C ILE A 343 -14.74 5.65 -9.42
N LEU A 344 -15.99 6.05 -9.23
CA LEU A 344 -17.15 5.38 -9.82
C LEU A 344 -17.09 5.37 -11.36
N VAL A 345 -16.89 6.53 -11.97
CA VAL A 345 -16.83 6.64 -13.44
C VAL A 345 -15.67 5.81 -13.99
N GLY A 346 -14.48 5.91 -13.37
CA GLY A 346 -13.33 5.08 -13.78
C GLY A 346 -13.63 3.59 -13.71
N MET A 347 -14.23 3.12 -12.60
CA MET A 347 -14.57 1.70 -12.42
C MET A 347 -15.66 1.22 -13.38
N VAL A 348 -16.67 2.04 -13.69
CA VAL A 348 -17.70 1.70 -14.67
C VAL A 348 -17.09 1.40 -16.04
N PHE A 349 -16.10 2.19 -16.50
CA PHE A 349 -15.42 1.94 -17.77
C PHE A 349 -14.49 0.71 -17.73
N VAL A 350 -13.94 0.36 -16.58
CA VAL A 350 -13.21 -0.90 -16.39
C VAL A 350 -14.17 -2.09 -16.51
N ILE A 351 -15.32 -2.03 -15.85
CA ILE A 351 -16.35 -3.09 -15.91
C ILE A 351 -16.87 -3.26 -17.34
N TRP A 352 -17.16 -2.18 -18.03
CA TRP A 352 -17.61 -2.22 -19.44
C TRP A 352 -16.59 -2.92 -20.36
N LYS A 353 -15.28 -2.77 -20.09
CA LYS A 353 -14.20 -3.40 -20.85
C LYS A 353 -13.54 -4.59 -20.15
N ALA A 354 -14.20 -5.15 -19.13
CA ALA A 354 -13.61 -6.19 -18.27
C ALA A 354 -13.12 -7.41 -19.07
N ARG A 355 -13.86 -7.84 -20.10
CA ARG A 355 -13.48 -8.97 -20.96
C ARG A 355 -12.13 -8.75 -21.63
N ASP A 356 -11.86 -7.54 -22.13
CA ASP A 356 -10.60 -7.22 -22.81
C ASP A 356 -9.45 -7.03 -21.82
N ILE A 357 -9.76 -6.50 -20.64
CA ILE A 357 -8.79 -6.20 -19.58
C ILE A 357 -8.28 -7.49 -18.94
N PHE A 358 -9.20 -8.38 -18.56
CA PHE A 358 -8.88 -9.62 -17.83
C PHE A 358 -8.68 -10.84 -18.74
N TYR A 359 -8.57 -10.62 -20.07
CA TYR A 359 -8.33 -11.71 -21.00
C TYR A 359 -6.94 -12.31 -20.79
N LEU A 360 -6.90 -13.61 -20.47
CA LEU A 360 -5.66 -14.31 -20.11
C LEU A 360 -5.00 -15.03 -21.28
N LYS A 361 -5.76 -15.42 -22.32
CA LYS A 361 -5.22 -16.21 -23.44
C LYS A 361 -4.37 -15.34 -24.37
N ARG A 362 -3.23 -15.87 -24.79
CA ARG A 362 -2.39 -15.29 -25.83
C ARG A 362 -2.17 -16.34 -26.90
N GLU A 363 -2.52 -16.03 -28.14
CA GLU A 363 -2.09 -16.76 -29.31
C GLU A 363 -1.07 -15.91 -30.05
N GLN A 364 0.13 -16.42 -30.22
CA GLN A 364 1.15 -15.83 -31.10
C GLN A 364 1.39 -16.76 -32.28
N VAL A 365 1.32 -16.20 -33.45
CA VAL A 365 1.79 -16.85 -34.68
C VAL A 365 3.26 -16.46 -34.82
N MET A 366 4.16 -17.40 -34.71
CA MET A 366 5.59 -17.18 -34.95
C MET A 366 6.00 -17.89 -36.21
N LEU A 367 6.81 -17.21 -37.01
CA LEU A 367 7.52 -17.83 -38.15
C LEU A 367 8.80 -18.48 -37.60
N GLU A 368 8.83 -19.78 -37.54
CA GLU A 368 10.05 -20.52 -37.21
C GLU A 368 10.73 -21.01 -38.47
N LYS A 369 12.02 -20.68 -38.60
CA LYS A 369 12.85 -21.22 -39.67
C LYS A 369 13.23 -22.65 -39.26
N LYS A 370 12.68 -23.66 -39.96
CA LYS A 370 13.15 -25.04 -39.85
C LYS A 370 14.11 -25.30 -41.03
N ILE A 371 15.28 -25.85 -40.69
CA ILE A 371 16.21 -26.36 -41.69
C ILE A 371 15.82 -27.82 -41.89
N ASN A 372 15.41 -28.16 -43.10
CA ASN A 372 15.12 -29.55 -43.50
C ASN A 372 16.41 -30.32 -43.73
N LYS A 373 16.31 -31.68 -43.81
CA LYS A 373 17.43 -32.57 -44.09
C LYS A 373 18.19 -32.26 -45.39
N GLU A 374 17.60 -31.41 -46.26
CA GLU A 374 18.17 -30.95 -47.53
C GLU A 374 18.70 -29.51 -47.45
N GLU A 375 19.01 -28.97 -46.23
CA GLU A 375 19.52 -27.61 -45.97
C GLU A 375 18.62 -26.46 -46.48
N THR A 376 17.39 -26.74 -46.91
CA THR A 376 16.43 -25.72 -47.26
C THR A 376 15.73 -25.13 -46.06
N VAL A 377 15.64 -23.79 -46.00
CA VAL A 377 15.00 -23.07 -44.87
C VAL A 377 13.51 -22.94 -45.15
N GLU A 378 12.71 -23.79 -44.52
CA GLU A 378 11.24 -23.64 -44.50
C GLU A 378 10.78 -22.72 -43.38
N GLN A 379 9.90 -21.76 -43.70
CA GLN A 379 9.23 -20.93 -42.73
C GLN A 379 7.93 -21.61 -42.30
N VAL A 380 7.91 -22.18 -41.10
CA VAL A 380 6.71 -22.82 -40.50
C VAL A 380 6.01 -21.88 -39.54
N LEU A 381 4.71 -21.68 -39.80
CA LEU A 381 3.84 -20.93 -38.90
C LEU A 381 3.50 -21.78 -37.65
N ILE A 382 4.07 -21.44 -36.52
CA ILE A 382 3.74 -22.10 -35.25
C ILE A 382 2.80 -21.22 -34.43
N ARG A 383 1.63 -21.75 -34.11
CA ARG A 383 0.73 -21.14 -33.14
C ARG A 383 1.15 -21.50 -31.74
N GLN A 384 1.69 -20.56 -30.97
CA GLN A 384 1.98 -20.76 -29.55
C GLN A 384 0.85 -20.19 -28.72
N LYS A 385 0.25 -21.05 -27.86
CA LYS A 385 -0.70 -20.64 -26.83
C LYS A 385 0.06 -20.32 -25.55
N GLY A 386 -0.28 -19.21 -24.91
CA GLY A 386 0.36 -18.78 -23.66
C GLY A 386 -0.55 -17.89 -22.84
N ILE A 387 -0.02 -17.43 -21.70
CA ILE A 387 -0.72 -16.50 -20.83
C ILE A 387 -0.32 -15.07 -21.20
N ARG A 388 -1.28 -14.18 -21.30
CA ARG A 388 -1.06 -12.76 -21.56
C ARG A 388 -0.53 -12.11 -20.27
N PRO A 389 0.70 -11.53 -20.28
CA PRO A 389 1.30 -10.91 -19.09
C PRO A 389 0.43 -9.85 -18.44
N GLN A 390 -0.16 -8.99 -19.26
CA GLN A 390 -1.04 -7.92 -18.78
C GLN A 390 -2.32 -8.47 -18.12
N GLY A 391 -2.91 -9.54 -18.65
CA GLY A 391 -4.09 -10.17 -18.04
C GLY A 391 -3.78 -10.76 -16.67
N LEU A 392 -2.63 -11.44 -16.53
CA LEU A 392 -2.16 -11.94 -15.24
C LEU A 392 -1.89 -10.80 -14.25
N PHE A 393 -1.25 -9.74 -14.70
CA PHE A 393 -1.00 -8.55 -13.89
C PHE A 393 -2.31 -7.92 -13.40
N HIS A 394 -3.30 -7.75 -14.29
CA HIS A 394 -4.62 -7.23 -13.91
C HIS A 394 -5.33 -8.14 -12.91
N LEU A 395 -5.25 -9.46 -13.07
CA LEU A 395 -5.80 -10.42 -12.12
C LEU A 395 -5.15 -10.27 -10.75
N CYS A 396 -3.81 -10.18 -10.69
CA CYS A 396 -3.09 -9.98 -9.42
C CYS A 396 -3.41 -8.62 -8.78
N LEU A 397 -3.59 -7.56 -9.57
CA LEU A 397 -4.06 -6.27 -9.05
C LEU A 397 -5.49 -6.36 -8.50
N LEU A 398 -6.40 -7.07 -9.18
CA LEU A 398 -7.76 -7.28 -8.70
C LEU A 398 -7.78 -8.05 -7.37
N LEU A 399 -6.98 -9.11 -7.25
CA LEU A 399 -6.80 -9.84 -5.98
C LEU A 399 -6.20 -8.94 -4.89
N GLY A 400 -5.17 -8.14 -5.22
CA GLY A 400 -4.59 -7.14 -4.32
C GLY A 400 -5.57 -6.05 -3.88
N MET A 401 -6.65 -5.82 -4.64
CA MET A 401 -7.74 -4.93 -4.26
C MET A 401 -8.79 -5.65 -3.38
N ILE A 402 -9.11 -6.90 -3.67
CA ILE A 402 -10.16 -7.65 -2.98
C ILE A 402 -9.68 -8.13 -1.60
N ILE A 403 -8.48 -8.71 -1.50
CA ILE A 403 -8.00 -9.37 -0.29
C ILE A 403 -8.01 -8.45 0.94
N PRO A 404 -7.49 -7.21 0.93
CA PRO A 404 -7.52 -6.33 2.09
C PRO A 404 -8.95 -6.03 2.57
N ASN A 405 -9.89 -5.87 1.63
CA ASN A 405 -11.30 -5.62 1.95
C ASN A 405 -11.97 -6.86 2.58
N VAL A 406 -11.65 -8.05 2.07
CA VAL A 406 -12.14 -9.32 2.65
C VAL A 406 -11.58 -9.53 4.05
N LEU A 407 -10.29 -9.23 4.27
CA LEU A 407 -9.65 -9.32 5.59
C LEU A 407 -10.27 -8.34 6.57
N ASN A 408 -10.50 -7.09 6.18
CA ASN A 408 -11.17 -6.09 7.01
C ASN A 408 -12.61 -6.51 7.37
N LEU A 409 -13.36 -7.04 6.39
CA LEU A 409 -14.71 -7.56 6.60
C LEU A 409 -14.72 -8.75 7.56
N TYR A 410 -13.81 -9.71 7.35
CA TYR A 410 -13.66 -10.89 8.18
C TYR A 410 -13.28 -10.51 9.62
N TYR A 411 -12.31 -9.61 9.80
CA TYR A 411 -11.91 -9.13 11.12
C TYR A 411 -13.06 -8.42 11.85
N SER A 412 -13.81 -7.57 11.13
CA SER A 412 -14.98 -6.89 11.71
C SER A 412 -16.10 -7.85 12.12
N TYR A 413 -16.23 -8.99 11.44
CA TYR A 413 -17.23 -10.00 11.78
C TYR A 413 -16.81 -10.91 12.94
N THR A 414 -15.51 -11.28 13.01
CA THR A 414 -15.02 -12.33 13.92
C THR A 414 -14.33 -11.83 15.16
N SER A 415 -13.87 -10.58 15.19
CA SER A 415 -12.97 -10.09 16.24
C SER A 415 -13.43 -8.77 16.84
N ASP A 416 -13.44 -7.71 16.04
CA ASP A 416 -13.81 -6.37 16.51
C ASP A 416 -14.41 -5.56 15.35
N TYR A 417 -15.59 -4.95 15.60
CA TYR A 417 -16.29 -4.15 14.60
C TYR A 417 -15.54 -2.86 14.29
N GLN A 418 -14.63 -2.91 13.33
CA GLN A 418 -13.77 -1.79 12.93
C GLN A 418 -14.00 -1.38 11.47
N PRO A 419 -15.03 -0.59 11.16
CA PRO A 419 -15.33 -0.15 9.81
C PRO A 419 -14.40 1.00 9.37
N GLN A 420 -13.10 0.74 9.25
CA GLN A 420 -12.09 1.76 8.95
C GLN A 420 -11.52 1.58 7.54
N GLY A 421 -11.52 2.66 6.75
CA GLY A 421 -10.96 2.67 5.40
C GLY A 421 -9.46 2.42 5.34
N ARG A 422 -8.71 2.70 6.44
CA ARG A 422 -7.26 2.48 6.50
C ARG A 422 -6.86 1.01 6.29
N TYR A 423 -7.66 0.06 6.78
CA TYR A 423 -7.40 -1.38 6.60
C TYR A 423 -7.59 -1.84 5.15
N SER A 424 -8.32 -1.08 4.35
CA SER A 424 -8.49 -1.32 2.91
C SER A 424 -7.41 -0.64 2.05
N MET A 425 -6.56 0.22 2.65
CA MET A 425 -5.59 1.05 1.89
C MET A 425 -4.55 0.28 1.07
N PRO A 426 -4.11 -0.94 1.39
CA PRO A 426 -3.25 -1.69 0.48
C PRO A 426 -3.83 -1.84 -0.94
N MET A 427 -5.16 -1.70 -1.12
CA MET A 427 -5.79 -1.67 -2.44
C MET A 427 -5.52 -0.39 -3.26
N LEU A 428 -4.89 0.64 -2.69
CA LEU A 428 -4.76 1.99 -3.27
C LEU A 428 -4.20 1.98 -4.70
N VAL A 429 -3.01 1.38 -4.88
CA VAL A 429 -2.35 1.36 -6.21
C VAL A 429 -3.17 0.57 -7.24
N PRO A 430 -3.67 -0.65 -6.94
CA PRO A 430 -4.61 -1.34 -7.82
C PRO A 430 -5.87 -0.53 -8.16
N MET A 431 -6.51 0.07 -7.17
CA MET A 431 -7.72 0.86 -7.37
C MET A 431 -7.48 2.04 -8.30
N MET A 432 -6.45 2.85 -8.02
CA MET A 432 -6.13 4.02 -8.85
C MET A 432 -5.57 3.65 -10.22
N TYR A 433 -4.93 2.48 -10.35
CA TYR A 433 -4.56 1.92 -11.64
C TYR A 433 -5.80 1.66 -12.51
N PHE A 434 -6.80 0.94 -11.97
CA PHE A 434 -8.04 0.67 -12.70
C PHE A 434 -8.83 1.94 -12.98
N VAL A 435 -8.93 2.86 -12.03
CA VAL A 435 -9.57 4.17 -12.25
C VAL A 435 -8.90 4.91 -13.41
N THR A 436 -7.58 5.03 -13.41
CA THR A 436 -6.84 5.71 -14.48
C THR A 436 -7.02 5.02 -15.82
N MET A 437 -6.98 3.68 -15.85
CA MET A 437 -7.21 2.90 -17.06
C MET A 437 -8.65 3.08 -17.58
N GLY A 438 -9.63 3.13 -16.68
CA GLY A 438 -11.02 3.43 -17.05
C GLY A 438 -11.17 4.79 -17.70
N TYR A 439 -10.54 5.82 -17.14
CA TYR A 439 -10.53 7.16 -17.73
C TYR A 439 -9.78 7.21 -19.07
N SER A 440 -8.71 6.43 -19.25
CA SER A 440 -8.07 6.29 -20.55
C SER A 440 -9.04 5.75 -21.59
N ARG A 441 -9.81 4.70 -21.25
CA ARG A 441 -10.84 4.12 -22.13
C ARG A 441 -11.99 5.08 -22.40
N PHE A 442 -12.46 5.78 -21.37
CA PHE A 442 -13.47 6.84 -21.51
C PHE A 442 -13.00 7.92 -22.48
N ALA A 443 -11.82 8.47 -22.24
CA ALA A 443 -11.28 9.53 -23.06
C ALA A 443 -11.03 9.09 -24.52
N ASP A 444 -10.57 7.86 -24.72
CA ASP A 444 -10.38 7.31 -26.09
C ASP A 444 -11.71 7.13 -26.83
N HIS A 445 -12.80 6.89 -26.11
CA HIS A 445 -14.12 6.73 -26.73
C HIS A 445 -14.82 8.07 -27.02
N PHE A 446 -14.80 9.03 -26.08
CA PHE A 446 -15.60 10.25 -26.16
C PHE A 446 -14.82 11.49 -26.61
N ILE A 447 -13.52 11.54 -26.42
CA ILE A 447 -12.72 12.73 -26.68
C ILE A 447 -11.74 12.49 -27.82
N LYS A 448 -11.99 13.05 -29.01
CA LYS A 448 -11.09 12.92 -30.18
C LYS A 448 -9.85 13.79 -30.06
N ASN A 449 -9.97 14.97 -29.44
CA ASN A 449 -8.88 15.94 -29.33
C ASN A 449 -7.85 15.53 -28.26
N GLN A 450 -6.62 15.21 -28.68
CA GLN A 450 -5.53 14.77 -27.79
C GLN A 450 -5.09 15.83 -26.77
N LYS A 451 -5.14 17.13 -27.15
CA LYS A 451 -4.82 18.22 -26.21
C LYS A 451 -5.85 18.32 -25.10
N LEU A 452 -7.15 18.17 -25.45
CA LEU A 452 -8.24 18.18 -24.47
C LEU A 452 -8.13 16.97 -23.52
N LYS A 453 -7.81 15.76 -24.02
CA LYS A 453 -7.54 14.60 -23.16
C LYS A 453 -6.45 14.89 -22.12
N GLN A 454 -5.32 15.42 -22.59
CA GLN A 454 -4.19 15.77 -21.71
C GLN A 454 -4.59 16.81 -20.66
N LEU A 455 -5.34 17.83 -21.08
CA LEU A 455 -5.83 18.87 -20.18
C LEU A 455 -6.72 18.27 -19.07
N CYS A 456 -7.66 17.38 -19.39
CA CYS A 456 -8.51 16.70 -18.40
C CYS A 456 -7.68 15.95 -17.35
N TYR A 457 -6.66 15.19 -17.76
CA TYR A 457 -5.79 14.47 -16.81
C TYR A 457 -4.99 15.41 -15.92
N TYR A 458 -4.49 16.53 -16.45
CA TYR A 458 -3.79 17.53 -15.63
C TYR A 458 -4.72 18.28 -14.68
N LEU A 459 -5.96 18.58 -15.08
CA LEU A 459 -6.95 19.20 -14.19
C LEU A 459 -7.29 18.30 -13.00
N VAL A 460 -7.47 16.99 -13.21
CA VAL A 460 -7.65 16.04 -12.10
C VAL A 460 -6.42 16.05 -11.19
N SER A 461 -5.21 16.04 -11.76
CA SER A 461 -3.96 16.06 -10.99
C SER A 461 -3.82 17.34 -10.15
N ILE A 462 -4.10 18.49 -10.74
CA ILE A 462 -4.09 19.78 -10.03
C ILE A 462 -5.16 19.78 -8.93
N GLY A 463 -6.35 19.26 -9.21
CA GLY A 463 -7.42 19.12 -8.23
C GLY A 463 -6.99 18.33 -6.98
N THR A 464 -6.28 17.22 -7.14
CA THR A 464 -5.77 16.44 -5.99
C THR A 464 -4.74 17.23 -5.17
N ILE A 465 -3.84 17.97 -5.83
CA ILE A 465 -2.86 18.84 -5.14
C ILE A 465 -3.59 19.93 -4.36
N VAL A 466 -4.55 20.62 -5.01
CA VAL A 466 -5.35 21.69 -4.37
C VAL A 466 -6.10 21.14 -3.16
N VAL A 467 -6.72 19.95 -3.25
CA VAL A 467 -7.39 19.33 -2.10
C VAL A 467 -6.42 19.04 -0.97
N ALA A 468 -5.23 18.52 -1.25
CA ALA A 468 -4.23 18.23 -0.22
C ALA A 468 -3.76 19.52 0.49
N LEU A 469 -3.49 20.60 -0.26
CA LEU A 469 -3.11 21.89 0.30
C LEU A 469 -4.28 22.56 1.05
N PHE A 470 -5.50 22.44 0.54
CA PHE A 470 -6.71 22.95 1.19
C PHE A 470 -6.94 22.26 2.56
N LEU A 471 -6.81 20.91 2.62
CA LEU A 471 -6.96 20.17 3.86
C LEU A 471 -5.87 20.53 4.87
N TRP A 472 -4.64 20.75 4.41
CA TRP A 472 -3.60 21.26 5.28
C TRP A 472 -3.95 22.63 5.84
N ALA A 473 -4.24 23.60 4.97
CA ALA A 473 -4.44 25.01 5.36
C ALA A 473 -5.74 25.27 6.15
N ARG A 474 -6.80 24.48 5.91
CA ARG A 474 -8.13 24.71 6.49
C ARG A 474 -8.53 23.71 7.58
N LEU A 475 -7.81 22.61 7.72
CA LEU A 475 -8.14 21.58 8.69
C LEU A 475 -6.96 21.29 9.63
N LEU A 476 -5.84 20.77 9.10
CA LEU A 476 -4.74 20.30 9.96
C LEU A 476 -4.01 21.45 10.66
N TYR A 477 -3.64 22.49 9.94
CA TYR A 477 -2.91 23.63 10.50
C TYR A 477 -3.74 24.46 11.52
N PRO A 478 -5.02 24.78 11.29
CA PRO A 478 -5.86 25.41 12.30
C PRO A 478 -6.06 24.57 13.55
N LEU A 479 -6.24 23.24 13.42
CA LEU A 479 -6.35 22.34 14.57
C LEU A 479 -5.06 22.30 15.38
N TYR A 480 -3.91 22.38 14.74
CA TYR A 480 -2.62 22.50 15.40
C TYR A 480 -2.52 23.79 16.21
N LEU A 481 -2.86 24.97 15.61
CA LEU A 481 -2.82 26.27 16.26
C LEU A 481 -3.78 26.40 17.44
N GLN A 482 -5.01 25.88 17.32
CA GLN A 482 -5.98 25.91 18.41
C GLN A 482 -5.48 25.19 19.67
N ASN A 483 -4.75 24.10 19.50
CA ASN A 483 -4.19 23.36 20.62
C ASN A 483 -2.89 24.00 21.17
N TYR A 484 -2.12 24.69 20.33
CA TYR A 484 -0.93 25.42 20.77
C TYR A 484 -1.29 26.62 21.65
N ASN A 485 -2.34 27.36 21.30
CA ASN A 485 -2.82 28.51 22.08
C ASN A 485 -3.59 28.13 23.36
N GLY A 486 -3.97 26.86 23.52
CA GLY A 486 -4.64 26.36 24.73
C GLY A 486 -3.69 25.82 25.82
N LEU A 487 -2.37 25.85 25.54
CA LEU A 487 -1.30 25.43 26.46
C LEU A 487 -0.59 26.63 27.13
N HIS A 488 -1.08 27.87 26.91
CA HIS A 488 -0.61 29.10 27.57
C HIS A 488 -1.75 29.71 28.44
#